data_e46802400ac2353e0d67b3673bb3a1a2
#
_entry.id   e46802400ac2353e0d67b3673bb3a1a2
#
_cell.length_a   1.000
_cell.length_b   1.000
_cell.length_c   1.000
_cell.angle_alpha   90.00
_cell.angle_beta   90.00
_cell.angle_gamma   90.00
#
_symmetry.space_group_name_H-M   'P 1'
#
loop_
_entity.id
_entity.type
_entity.pdbx_description
1 polymer ?
#
loop_
_entity_poly.entity_id
_entity_poly.type
_entity_poly.pdbx_seq_one_letter_code
_entity_poly.pdbx_strand_id
1 'polypeptide(L)'
;AAMTALERAVADIKEGYIDVLVTAPFNKRAMTNEGFGYTGHTEYLEKEFGVDEVAMIMVCDRLKVGVVTGHIALKDVVRSITKEKIIKKLRLMKTSLERDFGVDAPKIAVLGLNPHCGDGGLLGDEEQTIILPAVQEANAEGILAFGPYSPDGFFGLGNYSKFDAVLAMYHDQGLTPFKALAFEEGVNFTAGL
;
A
#
# COMPACT_ATOMS: atom_id res chain seq x y z
N ALA A 1 25.30 8.27 -12.20
CA ALA A 1 25.29 9.03 -10.94
C ALA A 1 24.14 8.58 -10.02
N ALA A 2 22.86 8.67 -10.44
CA ALA A 2 21.72 8.28 -9.58
C ALA A 2 21.75 6.79 -9.20
N MET A 3 22.03 5.90 -10.15
CA MET A 3 22.17 4.46 -9.90
C MET A 3 23.28 4.17 -8.88
N THR A 4 24.47 4.70 -9.09
CA THR A 4 25.62 4.52 -8.19
C THR A 4 25.34 5.03 -6.77
N ALA A 5 24.60 6.14 -6.65
CA ALA A 5 24.20 6.67 -5.36
C ALA A 5 23.20 5.74 -4.63
N LEU A 6 22.24 5.18 -5.37
CA LEU A 6 21.27 4.23 -4.83
C LEU A 6 21.94 2.92 -4.39
N GLU A 7 22.82 2.36 -5.23
CA GLU A 7 23.60 1.15 -4.91
C GLU A 7 24.46 1.35 -3.67
N ARG A 8 25.13 2.51 -3.56
CA ARG A 8 25.94 2.83 -2.37
C ARG A 8 25.07 2.96 -1.11
N ALA A 9 23.93 3.65 -1.19
CA ALA A 9 23.01 3.80 -0.07
C ALA A 9 22.47 2.44 0.41
N VAL A 10 22.13 1.55 -0.52
CA VAL A 10 21.69 0.17 -0.18
C VAL A 10 22.80 -0.63 0.49
N ALA A 11 24.05 -0.50 0.01
CA ALA A 11 25.20 -1.14 0.66
C ALA A 11 25.39 -0.62 2.10
N ASP A 12 25.30 0.69 2.30
CA ASP A 12 25.45 1.32 3.62
C ASP A 12 24.33 0.91 4.60
N ILE A 13 23.09 0.68 4.11
CA ILE A 13 22.00 0.10 4.92
C ILE A 13 22.36 -1.34 5.32
N LYS A 14 22.78 -2.17 4.35
CA LYS A 14 23.13 -3.58 4.61
C LYS A 14 24.28 -3.73 5.61
N GLU A 15 25.20 -2.78 5.63
CA GLU A 15 26.33 -2.71 6.56
C GLU A 15 25.97 -2.04 7.90
N GLY A 16 24.74 -1.49 8.04
CA GLY A 16 24.27 -0.84 9.27
C GLY A 16 24.81 0.57 9.50
N TYR A 17 25.34 1.22 8.47
CA TYR A 17 25.82 2.62 8.56
C TYR A 17 24.70 3.65 8.50
N ILE A 18 23.56 3.30 7.89
CA ILE A 18 22.36 4.16 7.81
C ILE A 18 21.11 3.35 8.09
N ASP A 19 20.14 3.97 8.75
CA ASP A 19 18.88 3.34 9.18
C ASP A 19 17.73 3.58 8.22
N VAL A 20 17.78 4.66 7.42
CA VAL A 20 16.67 5.10 6.56
C VAL A 20 17.19 5.62 5.24
N LEU A 21 16.50 5.28 4.16
CA LEU A 21 16.75 5.79 2.82
C LEU A 21 15.62 6.69 2.35
N VAL A 22 15.94 7.95 2.08
CA VAL A 22 15.02 8.89 1.40
C VAL A 22 15.52 9.13 0.00
N THR A 23 14.70 8.81 -1.02
CA THR A 23 15.07 8.94 -2.42
C THR A 23 14.35 10.11 -3.09
N ALA A 24 15.09 10.87 -3.93
CA ALA A 24 14.49 11.79 -4.89
C ALA A 24 14.00 11.02 -6.12
N PRO A 25 13.00 11.54 -6.86
CA PRO A 25 12.59 10.94 -8.12
C PRO A 25 13.73 10.98 -9.14
N PHE A 26 13.84 9.92 -9.95
CA PHE A 26 14.80 9.85 -11.05
C PHE A 26 14.10 9.70 -12.41
N ASN A 27 14.81 10.05 -13.48
CA ASN A 27 14.32 9.86 -14.84
C ASN A 27 14.40 8.37 -15.22
N LYS A 28 13.28 7.67 -15.24
CA LYS A 28 13.20 6.23 -15.53
C LYS A 28 13.83 5.85 -16.87
N ARG A 29 13.62 6.64 -17.94
CA ARG A 29 14.22 6.38 -19.25
C ARG A 29 15.74 6.45 -19.23
N ALA A 30 16.28 7.45 -18.53
CA ALA A 30 17.73 7.58 -18.37
C ALA A 30 18.33 6.40 -17.60
N MET A 31 17.67 5.96 -16.54
CA MET A 31 18.10 4.80 -15.74
C MET A 31 18.05 3.49 -16.55
N THR A 32 16.99 3.26 -17.31
CA THR A 32 16.87 2.07 -18.18
C THR A 32 17.97 2.04 -19.25
N ASN A 33 18.30 3.20 -19.83
CA ASN A 33 19.38 3.31 -20.82
C ASN A 33 20.78 3.04 -20.23
N GLU A 34 20.96 3.24 -18.93
CA GLU A 34 22.21 2.93 -18.19
C GLU A 34 22.24 1.50 -17.62
N GLY A 35 21.26 0.65 -18.00
CA GLY A 35 21.22 -0.76 -17.58
C GLY A 35 20.45 -1.03 -16.29
N PHE A 36 19.70 -0.06 -15.77
CA PHE A 36 18.80 -0.28 -14.63
C PHE A 36 17.61 -1.14 -15.08
N GLY A 37 17.66 -2.42 -14.75
CA GLY A 37 16.68 -3.43 -15.17
C GLY A 37 15.35 -3.47 -14.38
N TYR A 38 14.99 -2.39 -13.66
CA TYR A 38 13.83 -2.34 -12.78
C TYR A 38 12.89 -1.20 -13.20
N THR A 39 11.61 -1.34 -12.87
CA THR A 39 10.58 -0.35 -13.20
C THR A 39 10.58 0.86 -12.26
N GLY A 40 11.23 0.72 -11.08
CA GLY A 40 11.36 1.79 -10.09
C GLY A 40 12.23 1.41 -8.89
N HIS A 41 12.27 2.31 -7.89
CA HIS A 41 13.00 2.07 -6.64
C HIS A 41 12.48 0.83 -5.91
N THR A 42 11.16 0.66 -5.85
CA THR A 42 10.51 -0.41 -5.07
C THR A 42 10.97 -1.79 -5.52
N GLU A 43 10.91 -2.09 -6.81
CA GLU A 43 11.29 -3.38 -7.37
C GLU A 43 12.80 -3.65 -7.21
N TYR A 44 13.61 -2.60 -7.30
CA TYR A 44 15.05 -2.70 -7.02
C TYR A 44 15.31 -3.05 -5.56
N LEU A 45 14.65 -2.35 -4.63
CA LEU A 45 14.82 -2.57 -3.20
C LEU A 45 14.30 -3.95 -2.76
N GLU A 46 13.13 -4.39 -3.26
CA GLU A 46 12.62 -5.75 -3.03
C GLU A 46 13.68 -6.81 -3.33
N LYS A 47 14.31 -6.71 -4.50
CA LYS A 47 15.34 -7.66 -4.91
C LYS A 47 16.60 -7.55 -4.06
N GLU A 48 17.08 -6.33 -3.80
CA GLU A 48 18.31 -6.11 -3.04
C GLU A 48 18.20 -6.57 -1.58
N PHE A 49 17.03 -6.41 -0.96
CA PHE A 49 16.79 -6.89 0.41
C PHE A 49 16.25 -8.32 0.47
N GLY A 50 15.95 -8.95 -0.67
CA GLY A 50 15.51 -10.34 -0.73
C GLY A 50 14.15 -10.55 -0.08
N VAL A 51 13.27 -9.56 -0.13
CA VAL A 51 11.91 -9.64 0.41
C VAL A 51 10.93 -10.09 -0.66
N ASP A 52 9.96 -10.92 -0.28
CA ASP A 52 8.96 -11.47 -1.21
C ASP A 52 7.93 -10.45 -1.66
N GLU A 53 7.67 -9.44 -0.85
CA GLU A 53 6.69 -8.40 -1.15
C GLU A 53 6.86 -7.19 -0.21
N VAL A 54 6.59 -6.02 -0.75
CA VAL A 54 6.48 -4.77 -0.01
C VAL A 54 5.07 -4.17 -0.13
N ALA A 55 4.73 -3.26 0.76
CA ALA A 55 3.51 -2.47 0.65
C ALA A 55 3.88 -1.00 0.44
N MET A 56 3.37 -0.42 -0.65
CA MET A 56 3.40 1.02 -0.86
C MET A 56 2.33 1.66 0.01
N ILE A 57 2.72 2.59 0.86
CA ILE A 57 1.82 3.35 1.73
C ILE A 57 2.06 4.83 1.48
N MET A 58 1.04 5.55 1.02
CA MET A 58 1.05 7.01 1.01
C MET A 58 0.74 7.52 2.41
N VAL A 59 1.58 8.37 2.94
CA VAL A 59 1.57 8.79 4.34
C VAL A 59 1.52 10.30 4.47
N CYS A 60 0.63 10.81 5.29
CA CYS A 60 0.68 12.14 5.90
C CYS A 60 0.17 12.03 7.35
N ASP A 61 0.23 13.10 8.13
CA ASP A 61 -0.13 13.07 9.56
C ASP A 61 -1.54 12.52 9.81
N ARG A 62 -2.49 12.88 8.95
CA ARG A 62 -3.92 12.57 9.14
C ARG A 62 -4.42 11.35 8.35
N LEU A 63 -3.62 10.79 7.44
CA LEU A 63 -4.07 9.71 6.58
C LEU A 63 -2.90 8.85 6.09
N LYS A 64 -3.03 7.54 6.22
CA LYS A 64 -2.12 6.56 5.61
C LYS A 64 -2.94 5.64 4.71
N VAL A 65 -2.52 5.50 3.44
CA VAL A 65 -3.25 4.70 2.45
C VAL A 65 -2.32 3.70 1.79
N GLY A 66 -2.58 2.42 2.01
CA GLY A 66 -1.97 1.32 1.26
C GLY A 66 -2.87 0.86 0.11
N VAL A 67 -2.30 0.17 -0.86
CA VAL A 67 -3.02 -0.41 -2.00
C VAL A 67 -2.72 -1.90 -2.16
N VAL A 68 -3.74 -2.69 -2.49
CA VAL A 68 -3.57 -4.12 -2.79
C VAL A 68 -2.90 -4.30 -4.15
N THR A 69 -3.34 -3.52 -5.14
CA THR A 69 -2.76 -3.49 -6.49
C THR A 69 -2.26 -2.10 -6.82
N GLY A 70 -1.01 -2.01 -7.28
CA GLY A 70 -0.35 -0.75 -7.63
C GLY A 70 -0.45 -0.45 -9.13
N HIS A 71 0.70 -0.42 -9.82
CA HIS A 71 0.84 0.00 -11.20
C HIS A 71 0.46 -1.11 -12.20
N ILE A 72 -0.81 -1.52 -12.21
CA ILE A 72 -1.36 -2.44 -13.20
C ILE A 72 -2.51 -1.78 -13.96
N ALA A 73 -2.82 -2.29 -15.16
CA ALA A 73 -3.95 -1.77 -15.93
C ALA A 73 -5.28 -2.05 -15.19
N LEU A 74 -6.22 -1.11 -15.24
CA LEU A 74 -7.51 -1.23 -14.54
C LEU A 74 -8.26 -2.52 -14.89
N LYS A 75 -8.22 -2.96 -16.16
CA LYS A 75 -8.81 -4.23 -16.62
C LYS A 75 -8.26 -5.48 -15.91
N ASP A 76 -7.08 -5.38 -15.31
CA ASP A 76 -6.40 -6.48 -14.66
C ASP A 76 -6.57 -6.45 -13.12
N VAL A 77 -7.16 -5.37 -12.58
CA VAL A 77 -7.36 -5.19 -11.14
C VAL A 77 -8.20 -6.32 -10.55
N VAL A 78 -9.40 -6.55 -11.08
CA VAL A 78 -10.34 -7.54 -10.54
C VAL A 78 -9.67 -8.91 -10.40
N ARG A 79 -8.98 -9.36 -11.46
CA ARG A 79 -8.26 -10.65 -11.46
C ARG A 79 -7.07 -10.70 -10.51
N SER A 80 -6.54 -9.54 -10.15
CA SER A 80 -5.37 -9.42 -9.28
C SER A 80 -5.73 -9.31 -7.80
N ILE A 81 -6.99 -9.06 -7.47
CA ILE A 81 -7.49 -9.04 -6.09
C ILE A 81 -7.74 -10.49 -5.64
N THR A 82 -6.97 -10.94 -4.66
CA THR A 82 -7.18 -12.24 -4.02
C THR A 82 -7.17 -12.09 -2.50
N LYS A 83 -7.80 -13.04 -1.81
CA LYS A 83 -7.84 -13.07 -0.35
C LYS A 83 -6.42 -13.03 0.24
N GLU A 84 -5.52 -13.85 -0.30
CA GLU A 84 -4.12 -13.97 0.14
C GLU A 84 -3.36 -12.65 0.02
N LYS A 85 -3.54 -11.93 -1.11
CA LYS A 85 -2.91 -10.62 -1.30
C LYS A 85 -3.41 -9.58 -0.30
N ILE A 86 -4.72 -9.55 -0.06
CA ILE A 86 -5.31 -8.61 0.91
C ILE A 86 -4.72 -8.88 2.30
N ILE A 87 -4.71 -10.14 2.75
CA ILE A 87 -4.17 -10.52 4.06
C ILE A 87 -2.68 -10.18 4.15
N LYS A 88 -1.91 -10.48 3.10
CA LYS A 88 -0.48 -10.16 3.07
C LYS A 88 -0.22 -8.65 3.20
N LYS A 89 -0.99 -7.82 2.48
CA LYS A 89 -0.90 -6.36 2.61
C LYS A 89 -1.30 -5.88 4.01
N LEU A 90 -2.35 -6.45 4.60
CA LEU A 90 -2.77 -6.12 5.96
C LEU A 90 -1.69 -6.45 7.00
N ARG A 91 -1.02 -7.60 6.88
CA ARG A 91 0.11 -7.99 7.75
C ARG A 91 1.26 -6.99 7.63
N LEU A 92 1.68 -6.65 6.40
CA LEU A 92 2.75 -5.67 6.16
C LEU A 92 2.39 -4.30 6.71
N MET A 93 1.16 -3.83 6.48
CA MET A 93 0.69 -2.55 7.01
C MET A 93 0.66 -2.55 8.53
N LYS A 94 0.11 -3.61 9.18
CA LYS A 94 0.10 -3.73 10.65
C LYS A 94 1.52 -3.64 11.21
N THR A 95 2.43 -4.47 10.71
CA THR A 95 3.83 -4.50 11.18
C THR A 95 4.49 -3.12 11.03
N SER A 96 4.30 -2.46 9.90
CA SER A 96 4.85 -1.13 9.66
C SER A 96 4.22 -0.06 10.55
N LEU A 97 2.90 -0.08 10.72
CA LEU A 97 2.21 0.87 11.62
C LEU A 97 2.71 0.74 13.06
N GLU A 98 2.95 -0.48 13.52
CA GLU A 98 3.49 -0.73 14.87
C GLU A 98 4.96 -0.35 14.98
N ARG A 99 5.81 -0.84 14.07
CA ARG A 99 7.27 -0.69 14.13
C ARG A 99 7.73 0.70 13.74
N ASP A 100 7.23 1.20 12.59
CA ASP A 100 7.77 2.39 11.94
C ASP A 100 7.02 3.66 12.33
N PHE A 101 5.75 3.55 12.69
CA PHE A 101 4.89 4.69 13.08
C PHE A 101 4.50 4.68 14.57
N GLY A 102 4.86 3.65 15.34
CA GLY A 102 4.61 3.58 16.78
C GLY A 102 3.13 3.51 17.17
N VAL A 103 2.28 2.98 16.30
CA VAL A 103 0.83 2.88 16.54
C VAL A 103 0.52 1.54 17.21
N ASP A 104 0.12 1.57 18.47
CA ASP A 104 -0.32 0.36 19.18
C ASP A 104 -1.67 -0.13 18.65
N ALA A 105 -1.76 -1.43 18.34
CA ALA A 105 -2.99 -2.09 17.87
C ALA A 105 -3.71 -1.32 16.72
N PRO A 106 -3.05 -1.08 15.59
CA PRO A 106 -3.53 -0.20 14.53
C PRO A 106 -4.85 -0.70 13.91
N LYS A 107 -5.80 0.21 13.75
CA LYS A 107 -7.08 -0.04 13.08
C LYS A 107 -6.95 0.27 11.60
N ILE A 108 -7.17 -0.73 10.75
CA ILE A 108 -7.04 -0.61 9.30
C ILE A 108 -8.44 -0.73 8.66
N ALA A 109 -8.88 0.32 7.97
CA ALA A 109 -10.07 0.26 7.15
C ALA A 109 -9.77 -0.42 5.83
N VAL A 110 -10.60 -1.36 5.40
CA VAL A 110 -10.51 -2.03 4.10
C VAL A 110 -11.64 -1.54 3.21
N LEU A 111 -11.30 -1.03 2.02
CA LEU A 111 -12.29 -0.56 1.07
C LEU A 111 -12.86 -1.72 0.25
N GLY A 112 -14.11 -1.59 -0.21
CA GLY A 112 -14.67 -2.47 -1.23
C GLY A 112 -14.07 -2.19 -2.60
N LEU A 113 -14.28 -3.08 -3.53
CA LEU A 113 -13.84 -2.95 -4.94
C LEU A 113 -14.92 -2.28 -5.79
N ASN A 114 -16.16 -2.75 -5.61
CA ASN A 114 -17.31 -2.35 -6.43
C ASN A 114 -18.08 -1.15 -5.83
N PRO A 115 -18.83 -0.41 -6.64
CA PRO A 115 -19.74 0.61 -6.12
C PRO A 115 -20.69 0.02 -5.08
N HIS A 116 -20.91 0.78 -4.00
CA HIS A 116 -21.78 0.37 -2.88
C HIS A 116 -21.41 -1.00 -2.28
N CYS A 117 -20.14 -1.39 -2.32
CA CYS A 117 -19.64 -2.71 -1.88
C CYS A 117 -20.40 -3.87 -2.54
N GLY A 118 -20.66 -3.77 -3.85
CA GLY A 118 -21.32 -4.80 -4.64
C GLY A 118 -22.83 -4.86 -4.49
N ASP A 119 -23.46 -4.03 -3.63
CA ASP A 119 -24.92 -3.98 -3.40
C ASP A 119 -25.55 -5.38 -3.26
N GLY A 120 -25.01 -6.16 -2.31
CA GLY A 120 -25.49 -7.52 -2.08
C GLY A 120 -25.23 -8.53 -3.21
N GLY A 121 -24.28 -8.23 -4.11
CA GLY A 121 -23.92 -9.06 -5.27
C GLY A 121 -24.56 -8.57 -6.59
N LEU A 122 -25.33 -7.49 -6.55
CA LEU A 122 -25.97 -6.94 -7.77
C LEU A 122 -24.93 -6.27 -8.69
N LEU A 123 -23.88 -5.66 -8.11
CA LEU A 123 -22.83 -4.93 -8.82
C LEU A 123 -21.46 -5.61 -8.75
N GLY A 124 -21.45 -6.92 -8.47
CA GLY A 124 -20.25 -7.71 -8.25
C GLY A 124 -20.27 -8.38 -6.88
N ASP A 125 -19.58 -9.48 -6.72
CA ASP A 125 -19.59 -10.30 -5.52
C ASP A 125 -18.22 -10.41 -4.80
N GLU A 126 -17.20 -9.70 -5.30
CA GLU A 126 -15.84 -9.73 -4.78
C GLU A 126 -15.77 -9.32 -3.29
N GLU A 127 -16.65 -8.42 -2.86
CA GLU A 127 -16.76 -8.05 -1.45
C GLU A 127 -17.15 -9.24 -0.58
N GLN A 128 -18.09 -10.06 -1.05
CA GLN A 128 -18.60 -11.21 -0.29
C GLN A 128 -17.70 -12.44 -0.42
N THR A 129 -17.13 -12.65 -1.61
CA THR A 129 -16.38 -13.87 -1.94
C THR A 129 -14.87 -13.75 -1.66
N ILE A 130 -14.33 -12.54 -1.62
CA ILE A 130 -12.87 -12.28 -1.48
C ILE A 130 -12.57 -11.36 -0.31
N ILE A 131 -13.14 -10.12 -0.30
CA ILE A 131 -12.67 -9.07 0.60
C ILE A 131 -13.14 -9.34 2.04
N LEU A 132 -14.41 -9.63 2.25
CA LEU A 132 -14.94 -9.94 3.58
C LEU A 132 -14.29 -11.18 4.21
N PRO A 133 -14.11 -12.29 3.48
CA PRO A 133 -13.32 -13.42 3.99
C PRO A 133 -11.87 -13.06 4.35
N ALA A 134 -11.22 -12.16 3.59
CA ALA A 134 -9.88 -11.69 3.92
C ALA A 134 -9.86 -10.88 5.22
N VAL A 135 -10.83 -9.99 5.42
CA VAL A 135 -10.98 -9.20 6.65
C VAL A 135 -11.22 -10.11 7.85
N GLN A 136 -12.08 -11.11 7.69
CA GLN A 136 -12.38 -12.08 8.77
C GLN A 136 -11.15 -12.90 9.17
N GLU A 137 -10.39 -13.39 8.18
CA GLU A 137 -9.16 -14.14 8.44
C GLU A 137 -8.09 -13.26 9.08
N ALA A 138 -7.91 -12.02 8.60
CA ALA A 138 -6.99 -11.06 9.21
C ALA A 138 -7.35 -10.78 10.67
N ASN A 139 -8.65 -10.63 10.99
CA ASN A 139 -9.10 -10.46 12.39
C ASN A 139 -8.82 -11.72 13.24
N ALA A 140 -8.96 -12.91 12.69
CA ALA A 140 -8.61 -14.16 13.40
C ALA A 140 -7.10 -14.24 13.70
N GLU A 141 -6.26 -13.56 12.92
CA GLU A 141 -4.82 -13.41 13.15
C GLU A 141 -4.47 -12.24 14.10
N GLY A 142 -5.47 -11.52 14.64
CA GLY A 142 -5.25 -10.39 15.54
C GLY A 142 -4.90 -9.08 14.83
N ILE A 143 -5.25 -8.94 13.54
CA ILE A 143 -5.15 -7.69 12.81
C ILE A 143 -6.49 -6.97 12.92
N LEU A 144 -6.53 -5.74 13.43
CA LEU A 144 -7.77 -4.97 13.56
C LEU A 144 -8.17 -4.38 12.19
N ALA A 145 -8.71 -5.24 11.31
CA ALA A 145 -9.19 -4.89 9.98
C ALA A 145 -10.72 -4.74 9.99
N PHE A 146 -11.24 -3.69 9.37
CA PHE A 146 -12.66 -3.35 9.35
C PHE A 146 -13.12 -3.05 7.93
N GLY A 147 -14.27 -3.54 7.54
CA GLY A 147 -14.82 -3.34 6.20
C GLY A 147 -15.47 -4.61 5.65
N PRO A 148 -15.72 -4.68 4.32
CA PRO A 148 -15.43 -3.63 3.32
C PRO A 148 -16.30 -2.38 3.45
N TYR A 149 -15.71 -1.20 3.17
CA TYR A 149 -16.42 0.08 3.14
C TYR A 149 -16.55 0.61 1.72
N SER A 150 -17.69 1.21 1.39
CA SER A 150 -17.88 1.91 0.12
C SER A 150 -16.99 3.15 0.07
N PRO A 151 -16.06 3.27 -0.91
CA PRO A 151 -15.01 4.30 -0.90
C PRO A 151 -15.54 5.72 -0.92
N ASP A 152 -16.58 5.99 -1.71
CA ASP A 152 -17.19 7.30 -1.86
C ASP A 152 -17.77 7.82 -0.54
N GLY A 153 -18.60 7.01 0.13
CA GLY A 153 -19.16 7.34 1.44
C GLY A 153 -18.09 7.38 2.53
N PHE A 154 -17.12 6.49 2.48
CA PHE A 154 -16.04 6.42 3.48
C PHE A 154 -15.20 7.71 3.49
N PHE A 155 -14.73 8.16 2.34
CA PHE A 155 -13.97 9.40 2.24
C PHE A 155 -14.86 10.64 2.34
N GLY A 156 -16.03 10.64 1.70
CA GLY A 156 -16.96 11.78 1.68
C GLY A 156 -17.46 12.17 3.08
N LEU A 157 -17.62 11.21 3.97
CA LEU A 157 -18.03 11.43 5.38
C LEU A 157 -16.83 11.63 6.33
N GLY A 158 -15.59 11.62 5.83
CA GLY A 158 -14.40 11.76 6.67
C GLY A 158 -14.15 10.58 7.60
N ASN A 159 -14.71 9.39 7.32
CA ASN A 159 -14.59 8.23 8.19
C ASN A 159 -13.14 7.72 8.30
N TYR A 160 -12.26 8.07 7.39
CA TYR A 160 -10.83 7.75 7.46
C TYR A 160 -10.17 8.25 8.75
N SER A 161 -10.67 9.32 9.34
CA SER A 161 -10.14 9.87 10.61
C SER A 161 -10.36 8.97 11.85
N LYS A 162 -11.15 7.90 11.72
CA LYS A 162 -11.41 6.91 12.77
C LYS A 162 -10.45 5.72 12.72
N PHE A 163 -9.57 5.69 11.74
CA PHE A 163 -8.64 4.59 11.45
C PHE A 163 -7.22 5.11 11.37
N ASP A 164 -6.26 4.24 11.66
CA ASP A 164 -4.84 4.55 11.57
C ASP A 164 -4.31 4.42 10.15
N ALA A 165 -4.98 3.57 9.34
CA ALA A 165 -4.68 3.43 7.92
C ALA A 165 -5.90 2.92 7.13
N VAL A 166 -5.83 3.07 5.81
CA VAL A 166 -6.82 2.59 4.84
C VAL A 166 -6.13 1.68 3.83
N LEU A 167 -6.69 0.49 3.58
CA LEU A 167 -6.27 -0.38 2.49
C LEU A 167 -7.27 -0.29 1.34
N ALA A 168 -6.85 0.29 0.23
CA ALA A 168 -7.61 0.38 -1.01
C ALA A 168 -7.31 -0.81 -1.92
N MET A 169 -8.25 -1.21 -2.76
CA MET A 169 -8.11 -2.35 -3.66
C MET A 169 -7.20 -2.02 -4.85
N TYR A 170 -7.20 -0.79 -5.33
CA TYR A 170 -6.37 -0.38 -6.46
C TYR A 170 -5.86 1.07 -6.31
N HIS A 171 -4.87 1.39 -7.13
CA HIS A 171 -4.09 2.61 -7.06
C HIS A 171 -4.95 3.87 -6.94
N ASP A 172 -5.80 4.18 -7.94
CA ASP A 172 -6.53 5.44 -7.97
C ASP A 172 -7.65 5.53 -6.92
N GLN A 173 -8.19 4.38 -6.46
CA GLN A 173 -9.15 4.34 -5.37
C GLN A 173 -8.58 4.92 -4.07
N GLY A 174 -7.31 4.64 -3.80
CA GLY A 174 -6.61 5.14 -2.62
C GLY A 174 -5.92 6.48 -2.84
N LEU A 175 -5.22 6.63 -3.96
CA LEU A 175 -4.35 7.78 -4.20
C LEU A 175 -5.10 9.04 -4.63
N THR A 176 -6.23 8.91 -5.30
CA THR A 176 -7.04 10.08 -5.67
C THR A 176 -7.54 10.85 -4.43
N PRO A 177 -8.24 10.21 -3.48
CA PRO A 177 -8.64 10.91 -2.27
C PRO A 177 -7.45 11.33 -1.40
N PHE A 178 -6.38 10.52 -1.31
CA PHE A 178 -5.18 10.92 -0.59
C PHE A 178 -4.59 12.23 -1.15
N LYS A 179 -4.38 12.30 -2.46
CA LYS A 179 -3.82 13.49 -3.10
C LYS A 179 -4.76 14.70 -3.05
N ALA A 180 -6.06 14.49 -3.09
CA ALA A 180 -7.03 15.57 -2.91
C ALA A 180 -6.95 16.21 -1.52
N LEU A 181 -6.59 15.41 -0.49
CA LEU A 181 -6.51 15.84 0.90
C LEU A 181 -5.11 16.33 1.31
N ALA A 182 -4.04 15.75 0.74
CA ALA A 182 -2.68 15.90 1.27
C ALA A 182 -1.58 15.87 0.18
N PHE A 183 -1.79 16.53 -0.96
CA PHE A 183 -0.86 16.47 -2.09
C PHE A 183 0.55 16.94 -1.74
N GLU A 184 0.66 18.05 -1.01
CA GLU A 184 1.95 18.69 -0.66
C GLU A 184 2.63 18.05 0.55
N GLU A 185 1.87 17.34 1.40
CA GLU A 185 2.35 16.74 2.64
C GLU A 185 2.68 15.25 2.48
N GLY A 186 2.27 14.67 1.34
CA GLY A 186 2.30 13.24 1.12
C GLY A 186 3.69 12.66 0.88
N VAL A 187 4.04 11.61 1.63
CA VAL A 187 5.26 10.82 1.43
C VAL A 187 4.87 9.42 0.95
N ASN A 188 5.60 8.90 -0.03
CA ASN A 188 5.48 7.50 -0.44
C ASN A 188 6.45 6.66 0.41
N PHE A 189 5.90 5.86 1.31
CA PHE A 189 6.63 4.99 2.21
C PHE A 189 6.55 3.54 1.71
N THR A 190 7.68 2.83 1.68
CA THR A 190 7.75 1.41 1.31
C THR A 190 7.90 0.57 2.57
N ALA A 191 6.84 -0.13 2.96
CA ALA A 191 6.82 -1.04 4.09
C ALA A 191 7.24 -2.45 3.69
N GLY A 192 7.96 -3.15 4.58
CA GLY A 192 8.34 -4.55 4.39
C GLY A 192 9.76 -4.76 3.87
N LEU A 193 10.56 -3.70 3.83
CA LEU A 193 12.00 -3.77 3.55
C LEU A 193 12.78 -4.10 4.82
#